data_981b750e37219350588d3d8a14160229
#
_entry.id   981b750e37219350588d3d8a14160229
#
_cell.length_a   1.000
_cell.length_b   1.000
_cell.length_c   1.000
_cell.angle_alpha   90.00
_cell.angle_beta   90.00
_cell.angle_gamma   90.00
#
_symmetry.space_group_name_H-M   'P 1'
#
loop_
_entity.id
_entity.type
_entity.pdbx_description
1 polymer ?
#
loop_
_entity_poly.entity_id
_entity_poly.type
_entity_poly.pdbx_seq_one_letter_code
_entity_poly.pdbx_strand_id
1 'polypeptide(L)'
;AVARACNMTPSAVSKLISRLEKRLGVRLLNRSTRQFQLTSEGCQFYEQGIQILNGLDELEQSVTANHIPKGRIRIHTSFSYWTHFLLPCISLFNQRYQEIELEAHLSDEVINLVEQRIDVAIRTGPLKSSNLVARSLGSTYKQYVCSPLYIEKYGCPEHPDELHEHQLLDVSYQRQNKTWLFKKATQEVSLTPSKVLKVNHGEAILQLALAGAGIAQLNEFQIRNALQQKQLVKILEDWNIHASEEFHAVWIGHDKYVPNRVRTFLDFLVEHASIN
;
A
#
# COMPACT_ATOMS: atom_id res chain seq x y z
N ALA A 1 -23.61 -11.60 -3.66
CA ALA A 1 -22.54 -11.86 -2.67
C ALA A 1 -23.08 -11.69 -1.24
N VAL A 2 -23.49 -10.48 -0.77
CA VAL A 2 -23.93 -10.21 0.63
C VAL A 2 -25.07 -11.12 1.11
N ALA A 3 -26.08 -11.34 0.27
CA ALA A 3 -27.21 -12.19 0.62
C ALA A 3 -26.77 -13.64 0.95
N ARG A 4 -25.80 -14.17 0.20
CA ARG A 4 -25.24 -15.51 0.48
C ARG A 4 -24.43 -15.53 1.77
N ALA A 5 -23.62 -14.48 2.02
CA ALA A 5 -22.81 -14.40 3.24
C ALA A 5 -23.66 -14.31 4.52
N CYS A 6 -24.87 -13.73 4.43
CA CYS A 6 -25.78 -13.60 5.56
C CYS A 6 -26.86 -14.68 5.59
N ASN A 7 -26.81 -15.73 4.76
CA ASN A 7 -27.86 -16.73 4.59
C ASN A 7 -29.26 -16.12 4.35
N MET A 8 -29.33 -15.06 3.57
CA MET A 8 -30.54 -14.30 3.28
C MET A 8 -30.84 -14.26 1.77
N THR A 9 -32.08 -13.95 1.40
CA THR A 9 -32.42 -13.67 0.03
C THR A 9 -32.02 -12.24 -0.37
N PRO A 10 -31.70 -11.96 -1.65
CA PRO A 10 -31.39 -10.60 -2.13
C PRO A 10 -32.50 -9.58 -1.80
N SER A 11 -33.76 -10.00 -1.87
CA SER A 11 -34.91 -9.17 -1.53
C SER A 11 -34.97 -8.83 -0.04
N ALA A 12 -34.61 -9.77 0.85
CA ALA A 12 -34.56 -9.53 2.30
C ALA A 12 -33.49 -8.50 2.65
N VAL A 13 -32.27 -8.62 2.08
CA VAL A 13 -31.21 -7.64 2.26
C VAL A 13 -31.64 -6.25 1.78
N SER A 14 -32.26 -6.16 0.58
CA SER A 14 -32.77 -4.90 0.05
C SER A 14 -33.83 -4.26 0.95
N LYS A 15 -34.74 -5.06 1.53
CA LYS A 15 -35.77 -4.60 2.48
C LYS A 15 -35.15 -4.07 3.78
N LEU A 16 -34.10 -4.75 4.30
CA LEU A 16 -33.40 -4.29 5.52
C LEU A 16 -32.73 -2.93 5.30
N ILE A 17 -32.03 -2.77 4.18
CA ILE A 17 -31.38 -1.50 3.83
C ILE A 17 -32.42 -0.40 3.66
N SER A 18 -33.52 -0.65 2.93
CA SER A 18 -34.58 0.34 2.73
C SER A 18 -35.28 0.73 4.07
N ARG A 19 -35.44 -0.23 5.00
CA ARG A 19 -35.96 0.06 6.35
C ARG A 19 -34.99 0.92 7.15
N LEU A 20 -33.68 0.65 7.04
CA LEU A 20 -32.63 1.46 7.68
C LEU A 20 -32.62 2.88 7.14
N GLU A 21 -32.59 3.05 5.80
CA GLU A 21 -32.65 4.35 5.13
C GLU A 21 -33.90 5.16 5.53
N LYS A 22 -35.07 4.48 5.59
CA LYS A 22 -36.32 5.10 6.05
C LYS A 22 -36.24 5.56 7.52
N ARG A 23 -35.61 4.77 8.39
CA ARG A 23 -35.43 5.11 9.82
C ARG A 23 -34.50 6.30 10.00
N LEU A 24 -33.44 6.39 9.19
CA LEU A 24 -32.44 7.45 9.25
C LEU A 24 -32.85 8.72 8.48
N GLY A 25 -33.86 8.62 7.61
CA GLY A 25 -34.32 9.74 6.76
C GLY A 25 -33.36 10.09 5.61
N VAL A 26 -32.32 9.27 5.38
CA VAL A 26 -31.30 9.50 4.36
C VAL A 26 -31.05 8.27 3.54
N ARG A 27 -30.57 8.44 2.29
CA ARG A 27 -30.11 7.32 1.46
C ARG A 27 -28.68 6.98 1.79
N LEU A 28 -28.39 5.71 1.97
CA LEU A 28 -27.05 5.18 2.22
C LEU A 28 -26.42 4.59 0.94
N LEU A 29 -27.26 4.19 -0.03
CA LEU A 29 -26.82 3.60 -1.29
C LEU A 29 -27.38 4.33 -2.51
N ASN A 30 -26.52 4.62 -3.48
CA ASN A 30 -26.90 5.03 -4.81
C ASN A 30 -27.28 3.76 -5.62
N ARG A 31 -28.54 3.66 -5.99
CA ARG A 31 -29.06 2.57 -6.84
C ARG A 31 -28.88 2.91 -8.31
N SER A 32 -27.66 2.77 -8.83
CA SER A 32 -27.51 2.70 -10.29
C SER A 32 -27.61 1.24 -10.75
N THR A 33 -28.17 1.02 -11.93
CA THR A 33 -28.40 -0.33 -12.49
C THR A 33 -27.13 -1.13 -12.75
N ARG A 34 -25.95 -0.53 -12.59
CA ARG A 34 -24.65 -1.15 -12.90
C ARG A 34 -23.71 -1.31 -11.69
N GLN A 35 -23.84 -0.48 -10.65
CA GLN A 35 -22.99 -0.58 -9.45
C GLN A 35 -23.71 -0.03 -8.22
N PHE A 36 -23.59 -0.75 -7.10
CA PHE A 36 -23.99 -0.23 -5.78
C PHE A 36 -22.83 0.61 -5.23
N GLN A 37 -23.04 1.90 -5.10
CA GLN A 37 -22.09 2.82 -4.48
C GLN A 37 -22.70 3.41 -3.22
N LEU A 38 -21.87 3.62 -2.18
CA LEU A 38 -22.28 4.34 -0.99
C LEU A 38 -22.49 5.83 -1.32
N THR A 39 -23.47 6.45 -0.67
CA THR A 39 -23.58 7.92 -0.60
C THR A 39 -22.56 8.47 0.39
N SER A 40 -22.38 9.79 0.49
CA SER A 40 -21.58 10.43 1.55
C SER A 40 -22.06 10.01 2.94
N GLU A 41 -23.38 10.04 3.17
CA GLU A 41 -24.02 9.57 4.39
C GLU A 41 -23.83 8.07 4.61
N GLY A 42 -23.85 7.30 3.52
CA GLY A 42 -23.56 5.86 3.54
C GLY A 42 -22.14 5.55 3.95
N CYS A 43 -21.15 6.30 3.46
CA CYS A 43 -19.75 6.16 3.88
C CYS A 43 -19.59 6.49 5.37
N GLN A 44 -20.13 7.63 5.81
CA GLN A 44 -20.09 8.03 7.22
C GLN A 44 -20.77 7.00 8.14
N PHE A 45 -21.94 6.52 7.76
CA PHE A 45 -22.66 5.51 8.53
C PHE A 45 -21.91 4.18 8.61
N TYR A 46 -21.28 3.77 7.51
CA TYR A 46 -20.47 2.56 7.45
C TYR A 46 -19.21 2.68 8.32
N GLU A 47 -18.47 3.79 8.23
CA GLU A 47 -17.26 4.04 9.01
C GLU A 47 -17.57 4.03 10.54
N GLN A 48 -18.62 4.72 10.97
CA GLN A 48 -19.03 4.73 12.37
C GLN A 48 -19.64 3.39 12.82
N GLY A 49 -20.39 2.73 11.93
CA GLY A 49 -20.98 1.43 12.20
C GLY A 49 -19.95 0.32 12.44
N ILE A 50 -18.87 0.31 11.65
CA ILE A 50 -17.74 -0.62 11.86
C ILE A 50 -17.09 -0.40 13.23
N GLN A 51 -16.92 0.86 13.67
CA GLN A 51 -16.34 1.16 14.99
C GLN A 51 -17.20 0.59 16.13
N ILE A 52 -18.52 0.74 16.04
CA ILE A 52 -19.45 0.20 17.05
C ILE A 52 -19.40 -1.34 17.08
N LEU A 53 -19.41 -1.98 15.91
CA LEU A 53 -19.34 -3.44 15.81
C LEU A 53 -17.99 -3.97 16.33
N ASN A 54 -16.89 -3.33 15.99
CA ASN A 54 -15.57 -3.68 16.50
C ASN A 54 -15.50 -3.52 18.03
N GLY A 55 -16.08 -2.44 18.58
CA GLY A 55 -16.17 -2.24 20.02
C GLY A 55 -17.02 -3.30 20.72
N LEU A 56 -18.08 -3.79 20.08
CA LEU A 56 -18.89 -4.90 20.59
C LEU A 56 -18.10 -6.21 20.60
N ASP A 57 -17.41 -6.52 19.51
CA ASP A 57 -16.53 -7.69 19.41
C ASP A 57 -15.42 -7.65 20.49
N GLU A 58 -14.83 -6.49 20.74
CA GLU A 58 -13.83 -6.29 21.81
C GLU A 58 -14.44 -6.51 23.21
N LEU A 59 -15.64 -6.00 23.44
CA LEU A 59 -16.35 -6.21 24.72
C LEU A 59 -16.61 -7.69 24.94
N GLU A 60 -17.13 -8.39 23.94
CA GLU A 60 -17.39 -9.83 24.01
C GLU A 60 -16.09 -10.63 24.24
N GLN A 61 -14.99 -10.24 23.59
CA GLN A 61 -13.68 -10.86 23.79
C GLN A 61 -13.10 -10.56 25.18
N SER A 62 -13.31 -9.36 25.72
CA SER A 62 -12.76 -8.94 27.01
C SER A 62 -13.30 -9.75 28.20
N VAL A 63 -14.52 -10.27 28.07
CA VAL A 63 -15.17 -11.10 29.12
C VAL A 63 -14.94 -12.60 28.93
N THR A 64 -14.32 -13.02 27.81
CA THR A 64 -13.94 -14.41 27.57
C THR A 64 -12.49 -14.65 27.99
N ALA A 65 -12.24 -15.68 28.79
CA ALA A 65 -10.94 -15.96 29.44
C ALA A 65 -9.78 -16.30 28.46
N ASN A 66 -10.04 -16.47 27.17
CA ASN A 66 -9.04 -16.79 26.14
C ASN A 66 -9.04 -15.72 25.04
N HIS A 67 -8.09 -14.77 25.14
CA HIS A 67 -7.88 -13.70 24.15
C HIS A 67 -7.11 -14.17 22.89
N ILE A 68 -7.43 -15.33 22.34
CA ILE A 68 -6.79 -15.78 21.11
C ILE A 68 -7.33 -14.93 19.94
N PRO A 69 -6.49 -14.15 19.26
CA PRO A 69 -6.96 -13.37 18.12
C PRO A 69 -7.37 -14.29 16.98
N LYS A 70 -8.60 -14.13 16.48
CA LYS A 70 -9.19 -15.01 15.47
C LYS A 70 -9.99 -14.24 14.42
N GLY A 71 -10.19 -14.88 13.27
CA GLY A 71 -10.99 -14.35 12.17
C GLY A 71 -10.14 -13.89 11.00
N ARG A 72 -10.79 -13.26 10.02
CA ARG A 72 -10.15 -12.85 8.76
C ARG A 72 -9.63 -11.43 8.84
N ILE A 73 -8.43 -11.21 8.29
CA ILE A 73 -7.83 -9.91 8.05
C ILE A 73 -7.56 -9.77 6.56
N ARG A 74 -8.08 -8.70 5.95
CA ARG A 74 -7.79 -8.33 4.58
C ARG A 74 -6.80 -7.18 4.56
N ILE A 75 -5.65 -7.41 3.95
CA ILE A 75 -4.62 -6.40 3.80
C ILE A 75 -4.46 -5.98 2.35
N HIS A 76 -4.08 -4.72 2.15
CA HIS A 76 -3.66 -4.20 0.85
C HIS A 76 -2.25 -3.64 0.98
N THR A 77 -1.37 -4.05 0.07
CA THR A 77 0.03 -3.59 0.08
C THR A 77 0.62 -3.62 -1.31
N SER A 78 1.69 -2.86 -1.52
CA SER A 78 2.49 -2.98 -2.75
C SER A 78 3.17 -4.35 -2.83
N PHE A 79 3.39 -4.82 -4.05
CA PHE A 79 4.11 -6.07 -4.26
C PHE A 79 5.55 -6.00 -3.71
N SER A 80 6.20 -4.82 -3.82
CA SER A 80 7.55 -4.63 -3.28
C SER A 80 7.60 -4.76 -1.76
N TYR A 81 6.67 -4.12 -1.02
CA TYR A 81 6.64 -4.25 0.44
C TYR A 81 6.32 -5.69 0.87
N TRP A 82 5.39 -6.34 0.17
CA TRP A 82 5.09 -7.74 0.40
C TRP A 82 6.33 -8.61 0.27
N THR A 83 7.06 -8.49 -0.84
CA THR A 83 8.21 -9.34 -1.16
C THR A 83 9.37 -9.14 -0.19
N HIS A 84 9.66 -7.88 0.17
CA HIS A 84 10.86 -7.56 0.94
C HIS A 84 10.66 -7.60 2.45
N PHE A 85 9.43 -7.41 2.95
CA PHE A 85 9.16 -7.29 4.38
C PHE A 85 8.17 -8.33 4.91
N LEU A 86 7.02 -8.54 4.25
CA LEU A 86 6.01 -9.48 4.75
C LEU A 86 6.33 -10.95 4.43
N LEU A 87 6.71 -11.23 3.19
CA LEU A 87 7.01 -12.60 2.76
C LEU A 87 8.06 -13.30 3.65
N PRO A 88 9.17 -12.66 4.07
CA PRO A 88 10.14 -13.28 4.96
C PRO A 88 9.60 -13.68 6.32
N CYS A 89 8.58 -13.01 6.84
CA CYS A 89 8.05 -13.24 8.18
C CYS A 89 6.63 -13.83 8.21
N ILE A 90 5.99 -14.05 7.05
CA ILE A 90 4.59 -14.51 6.99
C ILE A 90 4.38 -15.90 7.61
N SER A 91 5.35 -16.81 7.45
CA SER A 91 5.29 -18.14 8.08
C SER A 91 5.33 -18.05 9.60
N LEU A 92 6.10 -17.12 10.16
CA LEU A 92 6.11 -16.86 11.60
C LEU A 92 4.75 -16.33 12.07
N PHE A 93 4.14 -15.41 11.30
CA PHE A 93 2.79 -14.92 11.60
C PHE A 93 1.78 -16.06 11.65
N ASN A 94 1.75 -16.91 10.62
CA ASN A 94 0.82 -18.03 10.53
C ASN A 94 1.03 -19.08 11.64
N GLN A 95 2.29 -19.31 12.06
CA GLN A 95 2.57 -20.22 13.17
C GLN A 95 2.10 -19.67 14.52
N ARG A 96 2.28 -18.35 14.73
CA ARG A 96 1.94 -17.69 15.99
C ARG A 96 0.44 -17.44 16.14
N TYR A 97 -0.27 -17.19 15.03
CA TYR A 97 -1.69 -16.80 15.02
C TYR A 97 -2.52 -17.69 14.11
N GLN A 98 -2.62 -18.97 14.46
CA GLN A 98 -3.23 -20.03 13.64
C GLN A 98 -4.74 -19.82 13.38
N GLU A 99 -5.42 -19.03 14.21
CA GLU A 99 -6.85 -18.73 14.04
C GLU A 99 -7.12 -17.46 13.22
N ILE A 100 -6.05 -16.78 12.73
CA ILE A 100 -6.17 -15.64 11.83
C ILE A 100 -6.03 -16.10 10.38
N GLU A 101 -7.05 -15.87 9.57
CA GLU A 101 -7.00 -16.00 8.11
C GLU A 101 -6.53 -14.69 7.50
N LEU A 102 -5.33 -14.66 6.90
CA LEU A 102 -4.79 -13.49 6.23
C LEU A 102 -5.08 -13.55 4.72
N GLU A 103 -5.78 -12.53 4.19
CA GLU A 103 -6.01 -12.33 2.76
C GLU A 103 -5.25 -11.10 2.30
N ALA A 104 -4.28 -11.26 1.37
CA ALA A 104 -3.46 -10.17 0.86
C ALA A 104 -3.88 -9.78 -0.55
N HIS A 105 -4.18 -8.49 -0.74
CA HIS A 105 -4.41 -7.86 -2.03
C HIS A 105 -3.16 -7.06 -2.41
N LEU A 106 -2.46 -7.51 -3.44
CA LEU A 106 -1.20 -6.91 -3.89
C LEU A 106 -1.45 -5.98 -5.07
N SER A 107 -1.29 -4.68 -4.85
CA SER A 107 -1.37 -3.66 -5.88
C SER A 107 -0.67 -2.39 -5.43
N ASP A 108 -0.04 -1.69 -6.38
CA ASP A 108 0.60 -0.40 -6.14
C ASP A 108 -0.37 0.78 -6.28
N GLU A 109 -1.64 0.53 -6.63
CA GLU A 109 -2.67 1.55 -6.76
C GLU A 109 -3.23 1.98 -5.40
N VAL A 110 -3.60 3.24 -5.29
CA VAL A 110 -4.30 3.75 -4.09
C VAL A 110 -5.78 3.38 -4.19
N ILE A 111 -6.22 2.52 -3.30
CA ILE A 111 -7.60 2.02 -3.24
C ILE A 111 -8.42 2.69 -2.15
N ASN A 112 -9.75 2.63 -2.27
CA ASN A 112 -10.68 2.95 -1.20
C ASN A 112 -10.86 1.73 -0.29
N LEU A 113 -10.43 1.84 0.98
CA LEU A 113 -10.45 0.73 1.95
C LEU A 113 -11.87 0.25 2.24
N VAL A 114 -12.85 1.17 2.29
CA VAL A 114 -14.26 0.85 2.56
C VAL A 114 -14.86 0.02 1.42
N GLU A 115 -14.70 0.49 0.19
CA GLU A 115 -15.28 -0.16 -1.00
C GLU A 115 -14.71 -1.55 -1.22
N GLN A 116 -13.40 -1.72 -0.97
CA GLN A 116 -12.71 -2.98 -1.13
C GLN A 116 -12.67 -3.84 0.13
N ARG A 117 -13.25 -3.36 1.24
CA ARG A 117 -13.32 -4.06 2.52
C ARG A 117 -11.95 -4.49 3.04
N ILE A 118 -11.00 -3.58 2.96
CA ILE A 118 -9.65 -3.77 3.46
C ILE A 118 -9.58 -3.33 4.92
N ASP A 119 -9.07 -4.20 5.78
CA ASP A 119 -8.89 -3.92 7.21
C ASP A 119 -7.64 -3.05 7.43
N VAL A 120 -6.54 -3.38 6.75
CA VAL A 120 -5.26 -2.65 6.86
C VAL A 120 -4.65 -2.46 5.47
N ALA A 121 -4.23 -1.23 5.14
CA ALA A 121 -3.40 -1.01 3.97
C ALA A 121 -2.02 -0.47 4.34
N ILE A 122 -0.99 -0.91 3.61
CA ILE A 122 0.35 -0.34 3.73
C ILE A 122 0.53 0.67 2.62
N ARG A 123 0.82 1.90 2.99
CA ARG A 123 0.91 3.04 2.07
C ARG A 123 2.24 3.76 2.21
N THR A 124 2.68 4.35 1.10
CA THR A 124 3.91 5.14 1.01
C THR A 124 3.60 6.61 0.80
N GLY A 125 4.50 7.47 1.28
CA GLY A 125 4.47 8.92 1.10
C GLY A 125 3.53 9.63 2.06
N PRO A 126 3.34 10.95 1.86
CA PRO A 126 2.53 11.76 2.75
C PRO A 126 1.06 11.34 2.71
N LEU A 127 0.50 11.06 3.87
CA LEU A 127 -0.90 10.74 4.01
C LEU A 127 -1.74 12.02 3.83
N LYS A 128 -2.68 11.99 2.91
CA LYS A 128 -3.69 13.06 2.82
C LYS A 128 -4.53 13.03 4.10
N SER A 129 -4.97 14.21 4.56
CA SER A 129 -5.93 14.30 5.66
C SER A 129 -7.16 13.44 5.34
N SER A 130 -7.38 12.41 6.13
CA SER A 130 -8.46 11.43 5.97
C SER A 130 -8.85 10.91 7.35
N ASN A 131 -10.00 10.24 7.43
CA ASN A 131 -10.44 9.54 8.65
C ASN A 131 -9.64 8.24 8.92
N LEU A 132 -8.48 8.09 8.29
CA LEU A 132 -7.62 6.94 8.49
C LEU A 132 -6.69 7.18 9.68
N VAL A 133 -6.53 6.16 10.49
CA VAL A 133 -5.48 6.08 11.50
C VAL A 133 -4.24 5.50 10.83
N ALA A 134 -3.07 5.97 11.24
CA ALA A 134 -1.80 5.53 10.67
C ALA A 134 -0.81 5.16 11.75
N ARG A 135 -0.03 4.11 11.49
CA ARG A 135 1.12 3.70 12.28
C ARG A 135 2.34 3.65 11.38
N SER A 136 3.42 4.31 11.77
CA SER A 136 4.67 4.29 11.00
C SER A 136 5.28 2.89 10.97
N LEU A 137 5.77 2.50 9.82
CA LEU A 137 6.52 1.26 9.56
C LEU A 137 7.98 1.55 9.18
N GLY A 138 8.44 2.80 9.32
CA GLY A 138 9.77 3.24 8.95
C GLY A 138 9.81 4.01 7.64
N SER A 139 11.01 4.24 7.15
CA SER A 139 11.23 5.01 5.93
C SER A 139 12.39 4.46 5.11
N THR A 140 12.40 4.80 3.84
CA THR A 140 13.48 4.49 2.90
C THR A 140 13.77 5.70 2.04
N TYR A 141 14.75 5.62 1.18
CA TYR A 141 15.06 6.64 0.18
C TYR A 141 15.24 5.99 -1.19
N LYS A 142 15.07 6.78 -2.25
CA LYS A 142 15.19 6.31 -3.62
C LYS A 142 16.61 6.49 -4.14
N GLN A 143 17.02 5.57 -5.00
CA GLN A 143 18.27 5.58 -5.72
C GLN A 143 18.01 5.52 -7.23
N TYR A 144 18.88 6.15 -7.99
CA TYR A 144 18.92 6.01 -9.45
C TYR A 144 19.90 4.90 -9.79
N VAL A 145 19.43 3.91 -10.54
CA VAL A 145 20.18 2.69 -10.84
C VAL A 145 20.00 2.23 -12.28
N CYS A 146 20.99 1.53 -12.78
CA CYS A 146 20.90 0.73 -14.00
C CYS A 146 21.83 -0.48 -13.90
N SER A 147 21.73 -1.43 -14.83
CA SER A 147 22.65 -2.56 -14.88
C SER A 147 23.97 -2.18 -15.57
N PRO A 148 25.08 -2.89 -15.28
CA PRO A 148 26.34 -2.75 -16.03
C PRO A 148 26.14 -2.97 -17.53
N LEU A 149 25.29 -3.91 -17.93
CA LEU A 149 24.95 -4.16 -19.34
C LEU A 149 24.36 -2.94 -20.05
N TYR A 150 23.54 -2.17 -19.33
CA TYR A 150 22.97 -0.94 -19.85
C TYR A 150 24.07 0.11 -20.08
N ILE A 151 24.97 0.27 -19.11
CA ILE A 151 26.09 1.24 -19.18
C ILE A 151 27.03 0.90 -20.31
N GLU A 152 27.38 -0.37 -20.48
CA GLU A 152 28.27 -0.82 -21.57
C GLU A 152 27.73 -0.42 -22.95
N LYS A 153 26.39 -0.46 -23.10
CA LYS A 153 25.74 -0.20 -24.39
C LYS A 153 25.42 1.28 -24.64
N TYR A 154 25.06 2.01 -23.60
CA TYR A 154 24.49 3.36 -23.73
C TYR A 154 25.24 4.45 -22.97
N GLY A 155 26.30 4.09 -22.25
CA GLY A 155 27.05 4.99 -21.38
C GLY A 155 26.41 5.19 -20.01
N CYS A 156 27.12 5.82 -19.10
CA CYS A 156 26.66 6.20 -17.77
C CYS A 156 26.46 7.72 -17.75
N PRO A 157 25.23 8.21 -17.43
CA PRO A 157 25.03 9.66 -17.35
C PRO A 157 25.75 10.23 -16.12
N GLU A 158 26.48 11.33 -16.33
CA GLU A 158 27.21 12.09 -15.29
C GLU A 158 26.41 13.32 -14.83
N HIS A 159 25.45 13.77 -15.64
CA HIS A 159 24.58 14.90 -15.35
C HIS A 159 23.10 14.51 -15.55
N PRO A 160 22.15 15.03 -14.71
CA PRO A 160 20.73 14.72 -14.87
C PRO A 160 20.14 15.06 -16.23
N ASP A 161 20.63 16.08 -16.93
CA ASP A 161 20.14 16.47 -18.25
C ASP A 161 20.39 15.39 -19.31
N GLU A 162 21.45 14.59 -19.16
CA GLU A 162 21.75 13.49 -20.07
C GLU A 162 20.70 12.39 -20.06
N LEU A 163 19.88 12.31 -18.98
CA LEU A 163 18.79 11.35 -18.87
C LEU A 163 17.74 11.49 -19.99
N HIS A 164 17.67 12.62 -20.69
CA HIS A 164 16.81 12.78 -21.86
C HIS A 164 17.20 11.86 -23.02
N GLU A 165 18.45 11.46 -23.10
CA GLU A 165 18.97 10.57 -24.13
C GLU A 165 18.81 9.10 -23.78
N HIS A 166 18.58 8.81 -22.49
CA HIS A 166 18.46 7.46 -21.97
C HIS A 166 17.03 6.93 -21.94
N GLN A 167 16.89 5.60 -21.97
CA GLN A 167 15.63 4.93 -21.71
C GLN A 167 15.36 4.93 -20.20
N LEU A 168 14.27 5.55 -19.78
CA LEU A 168 13.86 5.59 -18.37
C LEU A 168 12.77 4.57 -18.10
N LEU A 169 12.77 4.04 -16.87
CA LEU A 169 11.79 3.08 -16.39
C LEU A 169 10.94 3.74 -15.30
N ASP A 170 9.63 3.73 -15.44
CA ASP A 170 8.74 4.36 -14.48
C ASP A 170 7.42 3.58 -14.34
N VAL A 171 6.64 3.92 -13.32
CA VAL A 171 5.34 3.30 -13.10
C VAL A 171 4.24 4.02 -13.88
N SER A 172 3.21 3.25 -14.28
CA SER A 172 2.07 3.77 -15.04
C SER A 172 0.96 4.36 -14.15
N TYR A 173 0.89 4.00 -12.85
CA TYR A 173 -0.09 4.55 -11.93
C TYR A 173 0.24 6.00 -11.52
N GLN A 174 -0.79 6.72 -11.06
CA GLN A 174 -0.62 8.12 -10.67
C GLN A 174 0.19 8.23 -9.37
N ARG A 175 1.41 8.76 -9.47
CA ARG A 175 2.18 9.28 -8.32
C ARG A 175 1.86 10.75 -8.12
N GLN A 176 2.03 11.23 -6.88
CA GLN A 176 1.87 12.66 -6.57
C GLN A 176 2.93 13.51 -7.30
N ASN A 177 4.17 13.01 -7.42
CA ASN A 177 5.25 13.64 -8.17
C ASN A 177 5.70 12.74 -9.32
N LYS A 178 5.49 13.24 -10.57
CA LYS A 178 6.00 12.59 -11.79
C LYS A 178 7.41 13.04 -12.18
N THR A 179 7.95 13.98 -11.42
CA THR A 179 9.23 14.64 -11.71
C THR A 179 10.32 14.02 -10.86
N TRP A 180 11.43 13.67 -11.48
CA TRP A 180 12.64 13.27 -10.79
C TRP A 180 13.40 14.53 -10.37
N LEU A 181 13.76 14.61 -9.10
CA LEU A 181 14.43 15.78 -8.52
C LEU A 181 15.86 15.44 -8.18
N PHE A 182 16.75 16.28 -8.64
CA PHE A 182 18.19 16.17 -8.44
C PHE A 182 18.72 17.45 -7.81
N LYS A 183 19.72 17.33 -6.95
CA LYS A 183 20.39 18.48 -6.34
C LYS A 183 21.86 18.17 -6.08
N LYS A 184 22.73 19.08 -6.52
CA LYS A 184 24.16 19.05 -6.22
C LYS A 184 24.58 20.46 -5.79
N ALA A 185 24.98 20.60 -4.52
CA ALA A 185 25.26 21.89 -3.91
C ALA A 185 24.09 22.87 -4.04
N THR A 186 24.24 23.94 -4.80
CA THR A 186 23.19 24.96 -5.07
C THR A 186 22.41 24.71 -6.35
N GLN A 187 22.80 23.74 -7.16
CA GLN A 187 22.12 23.41 -8.41
C GLN A 187 20.99 22.44 -8.16
N GLU A 188 19.81 22.77 -8.66
CA GLU A 188 18.63 21.89 -8.64
C GLU A 188 18.19 21.63 -10.08
N VAL A 189 17.98 20.36 -10.41
CA VAL A 189 17.46 19.93 -11.71
C VAL A 189 16.20 19.12 -11.49
N SER A 190 15.16 19.43 -12.24
CA SER A 190 13.93 18.69 -12.23
C SER A 190 13.66 18.10 -13.61
N LEU A 191 13.57 16.79 -13.69
CA LEU A 191 13.36 16.05 -14.93
C LEU A 191 11.98 15.41 -14.93
N THR A 192 11.19 15.71 -15.95
CA THR A 192 10.00 14.92 -16.26
C THR A 192 10.38 13.87 -17.31
N PRO A 193 10.35 12.57 -16.97
CA PRO A 193 10.73 11.51 -17.89
C PRO A 193 9.94 11.56 -19.20
N SER A 194 10.62 11.60 -20.35
CA SER A 194 10.01 11.69 -21.68
C SER A 194 10.10 10.38 -22.46
N LYS A 195 11.27 9.76 -22.50
CA LYS A 195 11.49 8.44 -23.14
C LYS A 195 11.33 7.35 -22.08
N VAL A 196 10.10 6.89 -21.86
CA VAL A 196 9.74 6.07 -20.71
C VAL A 196 9.08 4.77 -21.10
N LEU A 197 9.60 3.64 -20.59
CA LEU A 197 8.88 2.38 -20.51
C LEU A 197 8.13 2.36 -19.18
N LYS A 198 6.79 2.16 -19.24
CA LYS A 198 5.93 2.19 -18.06
C LYS A 198 5.31 0.83 -17.78
N VAL A 199 5.32 0.45 -16.51
CA VAL A 199 4.64 -0.74 -15.99
C VAL A 199 3.86 -0.36 -14.73
N ASN A 200 2.88 -1.18 -14.35
CA ASN A 200 2.02 -0.90 -13.19
C ASN A 200 2.56 -1.46 -11.85
N HIS A 201 3.81 -1.94 -11.83
CA HIS A 201 4.39 -2.62 -10.69
C HIS A 201 5.82 -2.13 -10.42
N GLY A 202 6.09 -1.65 -9.20
CA GLY A 202 7.44 -1.23 -8.80
C GLY A 202 8.47 -2.36 -8.86
N GLU A 203 8.10 -3.59 -8.54
CA GLU A 203 9.00 -4.74 -8.63
C GLU A 203 9.34 -5.11 -10.08
N ALA A 204 8.42 -4.90 -11.03
CA ALA A 204 8.70 -5.09 -12.45
C ALA A 204 9.72 -4.07 -12.98
N ILE A 205 9.76 -2.85 -12.41
CA ILE A 205 10.82 -1.87 -12.73
C ILE A 205 12.20 -2.40 -12.34
N LEU A 206 12.32 -3.03 -11.17
CA LEU A 206 13.57 -3.67 -10.73
C LEU A 206 14.02 -4.74 -11.74
N GLN A 207 13.10 -5.62 -12.17
CA GLN A 207 13.42 -6.69 -13.12
C GLN A 207 13.84 -6.12 -14.49
N LEU A 208 13.17 -5.06 -14.96
CA LEU A 208 13.55 -4.36 -16.20
C LEU A 208 14.94 -3.71 -16.08
N ALA A 209 15.28 -3.09 -14.96
CA ALA A 209 16.58 -2.50 -14.73
C ALA A 209 17.68 -3.58 -14.71
N LEU A 210 17.45 -4.72 -14.05
CA LEU A 210 18.36 -5.88 -14.05
C LEU A 210 18.58 -6.44 -15.45
N ALA A 211 17.53 -6.49 -16.27
CA ALA A 211 17.59 -6.94 -17.66
C ALA A 211 18.27 -5.93 -18.61
N GLY A 212 18.71 -4.77 -18.12
CA GLY A 212 19.37 -3.76 -18.96
C GLY A 212 18.41 -2.95 -19.83
N ALA A 213 17.14 -2.87 -19.45
CA ALA A 213 16.12 -2.16 -20.25
C ALA A 213 16.15 -0.64 -20.07
N GLY A 214 16.84 -0.11 -19.05
CA GLY A 214 16.88 1.33 -18.81
C GLY A 214 17.36 1.72 -17.42
N ILE A 215 17.22 3.01 -17.13
CA ILE A 215 17.54 3.66 -15.86
C ILE A 215 16.27 3.74 -15.03
N ALA A 216 16.33 3.33 -13.75
CA ALA A 216 15.22 3.31 -12.82
C ALA A 216 15.48 4.15 -11.58
N GLN A 217 14.40 4.71 -10.99
CA GLN A 217 14.39 5.23 -9.64
C GLN A 217 13.68 4.21 -8.73
N LEU A 218 14.42 3.55 -7.84
CA LEU A 218 13.95 2.47 -6.97
C LEU A 218 14.27 2.74 -5.50
N ASN A 219 13.49 2.16 -4.60
CA ASN A 219 13.76 2.22 -3.18
C ASN A 219 15.01 1.40 -2.81
N GLU A 220 15.78 1.88 -1.85
CA GLU A 220 17.05 1.27 -1.44
C GLU A 220 16.88 -0.21 -1.08
N PHE A 221 15.84 -0.55 -0.32
CA PHE A 221 15.59 -1.93 0.07
C PHE A 221 15.36 -2.90 -1.09
N GLN A 222 14.77 -2.42 -2.21
CA GLN A 222 14.52 -3.24 -3.40
C GLN A 222 15.81 -3.63 -4.12
N ILE A 223 16.80 -2.74 -4.12
CA ILE A 223 18.02 -2.88 -4.91
C ILE A 223 19.22 -3.39 -4.11
N ARG A 224 19.10 -3.49 -2.78
CA ARG A 224 20.21 -3.84 -1.87
C ARG A 224 20.96 -5.11 -2.30
N ASN A 225 20.23 -6.19 -2.57
CA ASN A 225 20.82 -7.45 -3.01
C ASN A 225 21.46 -7.33 -4.39
N ALA A 226 20.81 -6.66 -5.33
CA ALA A 226 21.32 -6.48 -6.69
C ALA A 226 22.59 -5.62 -6.72
N LEU A 227 22.70 -4.61 -5.85
CA LEU A 227 23.91 -3.82 -5.68
C LEU A 227 25.06 -4.65 -5.09
N GLN A 228 24.79 -5.45 -4.04
CA GLN A 228 25.79 -6.35 -3.45
C GLN A 228 26.32 -7.38 -4.46
N GLN A 229 25.44 -7.89 -5.32
CA GLN A 229 25.78 -8.82 -6.39
C GLN A 229 26.35 -8.14 -7.66
N LYS A 230 26.49 -6.82 -7.64
CA LYS A 230 26.95 -6.01 -8.79
C LYS A 230 26.12 -6.17 -10.07
N GLN A 231 24.85 -6.56 -9.91
CA GLN A 231 23.86 -6.66 -10.99
C GLN A 231 23.27 -5.28 -11.35
N LEU A 232 23.25 -4.38 -10.37
CA LEU A 232 22.93 -2.96 -10.55
C LEU A 232 24.07 -2.11 -10.03
N VAL A 233 24.18 -0.90 -10.57
CA VAL A 233 25.06 0.15 -10.09
C VAL A 233 24.26 1.43 -9.86
N LYS A 234 24.65 2.19 -8.85
CA LYS A 234 24.11 3.52 -8.61
C LYS A 234 24.70 4.49 -9.61
N ILE A 235 23.87 5.41 -10.07
CA ILE A 235 24.27 6.50 -10.94
C ILE A 235 23.83 7.83 -10.35
N LEU A 236 24.44 8.93 -10.73
CA LEU A 236 24.10 10.28 -10.29
C LEU A 236 24.04 10.41 -8.76
N GLU A 237 24.91 9.69 -8.02
CA GLU A 237 24.90 9.69 -6.55
C GLU A 237 25.10 11.09 -5.97
N ASP A 238 26.01 11.89 -6.55
CA ASP A 238 26.24 13.29 -6.16
C ASP A 238 25.03 14.20 -6.33
N TRP A 239 24.09 13.80 -7.18
CA TRP A 239 22.88 14.53 -7.51
C TRP A 239 21.64 14.01 -6.76
N ASN A 240 21.76 12.88 -6.07
CA ASN A 240 20.62 12.27 -5.38
C ASN A 240 20.28 13.04 -4.10
N ILE A 241 19.06 13.53 -4.00
CA ILE A 241 18.57 14.26 -2.82
C ILE A 241 18.27 13.36 -1.62
N HIS A 242 18.30 12.02 -1.79
CA HIS A 242 17.95 11.04 -0.78
C HIS A 242 16.62 11.35 -0.06
N ALA A 243 15.62 11.84 -0.80
CA ALA A 243 14.33 12.16 -0.24
C ALA A 243 13.73 10.94 0.46
N SER A 244 13.39 11.10 1.73
CA SER A 244 12.78 10.06 2.54
C SER A 244 11.39 9.72 2.01
N GLU A 245 11.08 8.44 1.88
CA GLU A 245 9.76 7.90 1.58
C GLU A 245 9.28 7.11 2.79
N GLU A 246 8.29 7.64 3.49
CA GLU A 246 7.74 7.03 4.69
C GLU A 246 6.71 5.94 4.34
N PHE A 247 6.68 4.89 5.14
CA PHE A 247 5.73 3.80 5.04
C PHE A 247 4.84 3.74 6.27
N HIS A 248 3.55 3.56 6.03
CA HIS A 248 2.54 3.53 7.09
C HIS A 248 1.58 2.37 6.90
N ALA A 249 1.27 1.68 7.98
CA ALA A 249 0.05 0.88 8.06
C ALA A 249 -1.11 1.82 8.35
N VAL A 250 -2.16 1.79 7.52
CA VAL A 250 -3.34 2.64 7.66
C VAL A 250 -4.60 1.79 7.74
N TRP A 251 -5.57 2.21 8.56
CA TRP A 251 -6.86 1.56 8.72
C TRP A 251 -7.96 2.58 9.02
N ILE A 252 -9.21 2.14 8.96
CA ILE A 252 -10.38 2.98 9.25
C ILE A 252 -10.73 2.86 10.73
N GLY A 253 -10.97 4.00 11.39
CA GLY A 253 -11.48 4.03 12.75
C GLY A 253 -10.61 4.81 13.73
N HIS A 254 -10.78 4.54 15.01
CA HIS A 254 -9.99 5.10 16.09
C HIS A 254 -9.09 4.02 16.69
N ASP A 255 -7.90 4.42 17.10
CA ASP A 255 -6.88 3.54 17.70
C ASP A 255 -7.42 2.73 18.90
N LYS A 256 -8.43 3.27 19.59
CA LYS A 256 -9.06 2.62 20.76
C LYS A 256 -10.01 1.46 20.42
N TYR A 257 -10.49 1.39 19.17
CA TYR A 257 -11.53 0.42 18.76
C TYR A 257 -11.08 -0.44 17.59
N VAL A 258 -9.80 -0.83 17.59
CA VAL A 258 -9.23 -1.73 16.57
C VAL A 258 -9.48 -3.17 16.97
N PRO A 259 -10.09 -4.01 16.13
CA PRO A 259 -10.29 -5.44 16.43
C PRO A 259 -9.00 -6.11 16.86
N ASN A 260 -9.06 -6.98 17.86
CA ASN A 260 -7.87 -7.63 18.42
C ASN A 260 -6.99 -8.29 17.35
N ARG A 261 -7.60 -8.98 16.37
CA ARG A 261 -6.88 -9.58 15.23
C ARG A 261 -6.10 -8.53 14.42
N VAL A 262 -6.71 -7.36 14.18
CA VAL A 262 -6.07 -6.27 13.42
C VAL A 262 -4.95 -5.64 14.23
N ARG A 263 -5.16 -5.38 15.52
CA ARG A 263 -4.13 -4.89 16.44
C ARG A 263 -2.93 -5.83 16.48
N THR A 264 -3.18 -7.13 16.64
CA THR A 264 -2.16 -8.18 16.62
C THR A 264 -1.34 -8.13 15.32
N PHE A 265 -1.99 -7.96 14.17
CA PHE A 265 -1.29 -7.84 12.90
C PHE A 265 -0.47 -6.54 12.82
N LEU A 266 -1.02 -5.41 13.26
CA LEU A 266 -0.30 -4.13 13.30
C LEU A 266 0.95 -4.19 14.20
N ASP A 267 0.84 -4.84 15.37
CA ASP A 267 1.97 -5.04 16.28
C ASP A 267 3.03 -5.95 15.65
N PHE A 268 2.60 -7.02 14.97
CA PHE A 268 3.48 -7.90 14.22
C PHE A 268 4.21 -7.17 13.08
N LEU A 269 3.54 -6.27 12.35
CA LEU A 269 4.18 -5.46 11.30
C LEU A 269 5.30 -4.59 11.87
N VAL A 270 5.08 -3.94 13.00
CA VAL A 270 6.09 -3.09 13.64
C VAL A 270 7.28 -3.91 14.12
N GLU A 271 7.03 -5.11 14.67
CA GLU A 271 8.07 -5.97 15.22
C GLU A 271 8.93 -6.66 14.14
N HIS A 272 8.30 -7.08 13.02
CA HIS A 272 8.94 -8.00 12.07
C HIS A 272 9.02 -7.50 10.62
N ALA A 273 8.28 -6.47 10.27
CA ALA A 273 8.15 -5.99 8.89
C ALA A 273 8.39 -4.48 8.74
N SER A 274 9.04 -3.85 9.73
CA SER A 274 9.44 -2.45 9.67
C SER A 274 10.62 -2.23 8.71
N ILE A 275 10.67 -1.06 8.12
CA ILE A 275 11.76 -0.60 7.24
C ILE A 275 12.78 0.10 8.13
N ASN A 276 13.97 -0.50 8.22
CA ASN A 276 15.11 -0.01 9.00
C ASN A 276 16.21 0.48 8.06
#